data_a5726df193adc4ffa9d0f15c528ac863
#
_entry.id   a5726df193adc4ffa9d0f15c528ac863
#
_cell.length_a   1.000
_cell.length_b   1.000
_cell.length_c   1.000
_cell.angle_alpha   90.00
_cell.angle_beta   90.00
_cell.angle_gamma   90.00
#
_symmetry.space_group_name_H-M   'P 1'
#
loop_
_entity.id
_entity.type
_entity.pdbx_description
1 polymer ?
#
loop_
_entity_poly.entity_id
_entity_poly.type
_entity_poly.pdbx_seq_one_letter_code
_entity_poly.pdbx_strand_id
1 'polypeptide(L)'
;VGSEMCIRDRDMLSYIKKYPISLFIILTVIYLSFFKPPKTDLDEIPNLDKLVHVCMYLGMSGMLWLEFLRAHRRDNAPIWHAWVGAFLCPVLFSGCVELLQEYCTTYRGGDWLDFAANTTGAVLASLVAYYVVRPRMKINKQ
;
A
#
# COMPACT_ATOMS: atom_id res chain seq x y z
N VAL A 1 18.08 22.04 -18.33
CA VAL A 1 18.01 20.57 -18.16
C VAL A 1 18.63 20.14 -16.83
N GLY A 2 19.80 20.63 -16.45
CA GLY A 2 20.46 20.24 -15.21
C GLY A 2 19.76 20.69 -13.92
N SER A 3 19.17 21.89 -13.91
CA SER A 3 18.48 22.44 -12.75
C SER A 3 17.13 21.73 -12.49
N GLU A 4 16.40 21.38 -13.52
CA GLU A 4 15.11 20.64 -13.39
C GLU A 4 15.33 19.20 -12.92
N MET A 5 16.41 18.55 -13.36
CA MET A 5 16.79 17.22 -12.92
C MET A 5 17.17 17.22 -11.43
N CYS A 6 17.96 18.19 -10.97
CA CYS A 6 18.33 18.34 -9.57
C CYS A 6 17.15 18.66 -8.65
N ILE A 7 16.15 19.41 -9.12
CA ILE A 7 14.91 19.70 -8.37
C ILE A 7 14.10 18.42 -8.22
N ARG A 8 13.92 17.66 -9.28
CA ARG A 8 13.18 16.39 -9.30
C ARG A 8 13.82 15.33 -8.39
N ASP A 9 15.16 15.26 -8.37
CA ASP A 9 15.87 14.32 -7.51
C ASP A 9 15.74 14.69 -6.02
N ARG A 10 15.74 15.97 -5.67
CA ARG A 10 15.47 16.43 -4.30
C ARG A 10 14.04 16.12 -3.86
N ASP A 11 13.08 16.26 -4.74
CA ASP A 11 11.69 15.96 -4.43
C ASP A 11 11.49 14.46 -4.23
N MET A 12 12.07 13.60 -5.07
CA MET A 12 12.02 12.15 -4.90
C MET A 12 12.68 11.71 -3.59
N LEU A 13 13.86 12.23 -3.25
CA LEU A 13 14.54 11.95 -1.99
C LEU A 13 13.72 12.39 -0.78
N SER A 14 13.00 13.51 -0.89
CA SER A 14 12.09 13.99 0.14
C SER A 14 10.93 13.02 0.37
N TYR A 15 10.34 12.46 -0.70
CA TYR A 15 9.27 11.46 -0.59
C TYR A 15 9.77 10.14 0.02
N ILE A 16 10.94 9.66 -0.39
CA ILE A 16 11.56 8.45 0.19
C ILE A 16 11.81 8.64 1.69
N LYS A 17 12.24 9.81 2.12
CA LYS A 17 12.44 10.13 3.54
C LYS A 17 11.14 10.27 4.32
N LYS A 18 10.04 10.67 3.66
CA LYS A 18 8.72 10.79 4.29
C LYS A 18 8.00 9.45 4.44
N TYR A 19 8.26 8.51 3.52
CA TYR A 19 7.52 7.23 3.43
C TYR A 19 8.44 6.00 3.38
N PRO A 20 9.43 5.87 4.29
CA PRO A 20 10.44 4.82 4.21
C PRO A 20 9.85 3.42 4.44
N ILE A 21 8.90 3.29 5.37
CA ILE A 21 8.31 2.00 5.73
C ILE A 21 7.32 1.56 4.66
N SER A 22 6.50 2.48 4.16
CA SER A 22 5.59 2.19 3.05
C SER A 22 6.33 1.77 1.79
N LEU A 23 7.45 2.43 1.47
CA LEU A 23 8.29 2.05 0.34
C LEU A 23 8.83 0.62 0.48
N PHE A 24 9.31 0.26 1.68
CA PHE A 24 9.79 -1.09 1.96
C PHE A 24 8.67 -2.13 1.81
N ILE A 25 7.47 -1.83 2.30
CA ILE A 25 6.31 -2.73 2.18
C ILE A 25 5.90 -2.88 0.72
N ILE A 26 5.86 -1.80 -0.07
CA ILE A 26 5.52 -1.85 -1.50
C ILE A 26 6.52 -2.75 -2.26
N LEU A 27 7.82 -2.60 -2.01
CA LEU A 27 8.84 -3.45 -2.61
C LEU A 27 8.68 -4.92 -2.20
N THR A 28 8.32 -5.18 -0.95
CA THR A 28 8.03 -6.54 -0.45
C THR A 28 6.80 -7.12 -1.13
N VAL A 29 5.74 -6.36 -1.31
CA VAL A 29 4.52 -6.79 -2.02
C VAL A 29 4.85 -7.12 -3.48
N ILE A 30 5.62 -6.30 -4.18
CA ILE A 30 6.07 -6.57 -5.55
C ILE A 30 6.86 -7.89 -5.59
N TYR A 31 7.82 -8.06 -4.69
CA TYR A 31 8.64 -9.27 -4.63
C TYR A 31 7.76 -10.54 -4.42
N LEU A 32 6.87 -10.51 -3.43
CA LEU A 32 5.99 -11.65 -3.13
C LEU A 32 4.96 -11.92 -4.23
N SER A 33 4.56 -10.89 -4.99
CA SER A 33 3.61 -11.04 -6.09
C SER A 33 4.21 -11.74 -7.31
N PHE A 34 5.49 -11.52 -7.58
CA PHE A 34 6.17 -12.06 -8.78
C PHE A 34 7.14 -13.21 -8.49
N PHE A 35 7.46 -13.44 -7.22
CA PHE A 35 8.33 -14.54 -6.84
C PHE A 35 7.48 -15.78 -6.49
N LYS A 36 7.86 -16.93 -7.04
CA LYS A 36 7.18 -18.20 -6.73
C LYS A 36 7.66 -18.71 -5.37
N PRO A 37 6.84 -18.65 -4.32
CA PRO A 37 7.22 -19.22 -3.03
C PRO A 37 7.32 -20.76 -3.15
N PRO A 38 8.18 -21.42 -2.36
CA PRO A 38 8.16 -22.86 -2.25
C PRO A 38 6.80 -23.31 -1.69
N LYS A 39 6.29 -24.42 -2.21
CA LYS A 39 5.05 -25.02 -1.71
C LYS A 39 5.26 -25.42 -0.23
N THR A 40 4.34 -25.01 0.60
CA THR A 40 4.32 -25.32 2.04
C THR A 40 3.01 -26.01 2.40
N ASP A 41 2.97 -26.74 3.51
CA ASP A 41 1.75 -27.37 4.02
C ASP A 41 0.61 -26.37 4.30
N LEU A 42 0.94 -25.08 4.37
CA LEU A 42 -0.02 -23.98 4.52
C LEU A 42 -0.85 -23.74 3.25
N ASP A 43 -0.36 -24.15 2.08
CA ASP A 43 -1.09 -24.03 0.82
C ASP A 43 -2.34 -24.93 0.75
N GLU A 44 -2.44 -25.91 1.65
CA GLU A 44 -3.61 -26.79 1.78
C GLU A 44 -4.78 -26.14 2.52
N ILE A 45 -4.55 -25.01 3.21
CA ILE A 45 -5.61 -24.33 3.96
C ILE A 45 -6.45 -23.48 2.99
N PRO A 46 -7.75 -23.77 2.83
CA PRO A 46 -8.61 -23.04 1.90
C PRO A 46 -8.71 -21.56 2.31
N ASN A 47 -8.62 -20.68 1.33
CA ASN A 47 -8.71 -19.22 1.49
C ASN A 47 -7.58 -18.55 2.29
N LEU A 48 -6.53 -19.26 2.71
CA LEU A 48 -5.38 -18.65 3.38
C LEU A 48 -4.69 -17.63 2.48
N ASP A 49 -4.58 -17.92 1.20
CA ASP A 49 -4.01 -17.02 0.19
C ASP A 49 -4.74 -15.66 0.21
N LYS A 50 -6.07 -15.66 0.19
CA LYS A 50 -6.88 -14.44 0.24
C LYS A 50 -6.73 -13.66 1.55
N LEU A 51 -6.59 -14.35 2.67
CA LEU A 51 -6.30 -13.73 3.95
C LEU A 51 -4.94 -13.03 3.93
N VAL A 52 -3.92 -13.64 3.33
CA VAL A 52 -2.60 -13.04 3.16
C VAL A 52 -2.70 -11.76 2.31
N HIS A 53 -3.45 -11.78 1.22
CA HIS A 53 -3.69 -10.60 0.39
C HIS A 53 -4.36 -9.46 1.17
N VAL A 54 -5.41 -9.76 1.93
CA VAL A 54 -6.05 -8.77 2.83
C VAL A 54 -5.03 -8.17 3.79
N CYS A 55 -4.24 -9.00 4.48
CA CYS A 55 -3.26 -8.54 5.46
C CYS A 55 -2.15 -7.69 4.82
N MET A 56 -1.64 -8.08 3.66
CA MET A 56 -0.60 -7.34 2.93
C MET A 56 -1.08 -5.93 2.56
N TYR A 57 -2.26 -5.81 1.98
CA TYR A 57 -2.82 -4.52 1.57
C TYR A 57 -3.35 -3.69 2.73
N LEU A 58 -3.83 -4.33 3.80
CA LEU A 58 -4.14 -3.66 5.05
C LEU A 58 -2.88 -3.02 5.65
N GLY A 59 -1.77 -3.76 5.70
CA GLY A 59 -0.48 -3.26 6.17
C GLY A 59 0.06 -2.12 5.28
N MET A 60 0.05 -2.30 3.96
CA MET A 60 0.54 -1.30 3.00
C MET A 60 -0.28 -0.01 3.08
N SER A 61 -1.59 -0.09 2.96
CA SER A 61 -2.48 1.08 3.03
C SER A 61 -2.45 1.73 4.41
N GLY A 62 -2.44 0.92 5.48
CA GLY A 62 -2.37 1.42 6.86
C GLY A 62 -1.08 2.19 7.12
N MET A 63 0.07 1.71 6.66
CA MET A 63 1.34 2.42 6.81
C MET A 63 1.38 3.71 6.00
N LEU A 64 0.87 3.72 4.76
CA LEU A 64 0.74 4.94 3.96
C LEU A 64 -0.11 5.99 4.68
N TRP A 65 -1.23 5.58 5.28
CA TRP A 65 -2.05 6.47 6.10
C TRP A 65 -1.29 7.01 7.31
N LEU A 66 -0.60 6.15 8.06
CA LEU A 66 0.16 6.56 9.25
C LEU A 66 1.30 7.52 8.90
N GLU A 67 2.05 7.23 7.86
CA GLU A 67 3.16 8.10 7.43
C GLU A 67 2.63 9.42 6.88
N PHE A 68 1.52 9.41 6.13
CA PHE A 68 0.86 10.64 5.70
C PHE A 68 0.42 11.49 6.89
N LEU A 69 -0.30 10.91 7.85
CA LEU A 69 -0.78 11.63 9.02
C LEU A 69 0.37 12.19 9.89
N ARG A 70 1.48 11.46 9.99
CA ARG A 70 2.70 11.91 10.70
C ARG A 70 3.40 13.04 9.95
N ALA A 71 3.61 12.86 8.64
CA ALA A 71 4.30 13.84 7.80
C ALA A 71 3.56 15.18 7.74
N HIS A 72 2.22 15.13 7.71
CA HIS A 72 1.36 16.31 7.59
C HIS A 72 0.67 16.69 8.91
N ARG A 73 1.26 16.30 10.03
CA ARG A 73 0.72 16.64 11.36
C ARG A 73 0.73 18.15 11.63
N ARG A 74 1.71 18.87 11.08
CA ARG A 74 1.88 20.32 11.25
C ARG A 74 1.29 21.13 10.10
N ASP A 75 1.32 20.57 8.92
CA ASP A 75 0.77 21.16 7.72
C ASP A 75 -0.72 20.84 7.64
N ASN A 76 -1.58 21.78 7.32
CA ASN A 76 -3.00 21.51 7.11
C ASN A 76 -3.25 20.90 5.72
N ALA A 77 -2.49 19.85 5.37
CA ALA A 77 -2.67 19.17 4.10
C ALA A 77 -4.10 18.60 3.97
N PRO A 78 -4.73 18.76 2.82
CA PRO A 78 -6.08 18.25 2.60
C PRO A 78 -6.14 16.73 2.75
N ILE A 79 -7.11 16.22 3.48
CA ILE A 79 -7.26 14.79 3.77
C ILE A 79 -7.50 13.93 2.52
N TRP A 80 -8.02 14.54 1.46
CA TRP A 80 -8.24 13.82 0.20
C TRP A 80 -6.93 13.31 -0.43
N HIS A 81 -5.79 13.96 -0.17
CA HIS A 81 -4.47 13.46 -0.58
C HIS A 81 -4.16 12.10 0.05
N ALA A 82 -4.57 11.88 1.31
CA ALA A 82 -4.43 10.58 1.96
C ALA A 82 -5.34 9.53 1.31
N TRP A 83 -6.58 9.89 0.97
CA TRP A 83 -7.49 8.99 0.27
C TRP A 83 -6.98 8.58 -1.10
N VAL A 84 -6.39 9.51 -1.85
CA VAL A 84 -5.77 9.18 -3.14
C VAL A 84 -4.51 8.35 -2.93
N GLY A 85 -3.58 8.77 -2.08
CA GLY A 85 -2.28 8.13 -1.92
C GLY A 85 -2.30 6.82 -1.15
N ALA A 86 -3.14 6.71 -0.11
CA ALA A 86 -3.15 5.55 0.78
C ALA A 86 -4.33 4.58 0.55
N PHE A 87 -5.30 4.93 -0.26
CA PHE A 87 -6.40 4.06 -0.66
C PHE A 87 -6.44 3.81 -2.16
N LEU A 88 -6.66 4.87 -2.97
CA LEU A 88 -6.85 4.71 -4.41
C LEU A 88 -5.58 4.15 -5.10
N CYS A 89 -4.41 4.67 -4.78
CA CYS A 89 -3.15 4.19 -5.37
C CYS A 89 -2.88 2.70 -5.05
N PRO A 90 -3.01 2.20 -3.82
CA PRO A 90 -2.93 0.77 -3.53
C PRO A 90 -3.93 -0.08 -4.29
N VAL A 91 -5.17 0.36 -4.45
CA VAL A 91 -6.19 -0.37 -5.21
C VAL A 91 -5.82 -0.44 -6.70
N LEU A 92 -5.42 0.67 -7.31
CA LEU A 92 -4.95 0.69 -8.70
C LEU A 92 -3.69 -0.15 -8.88
N PHE A 93 -2.76 -0.06 -7.95
CA PHE A 93 -1.55 -0.89 -7.93
C PHE A 93 -1.89 -2.39 -7.88
N SER A 94 -2.84 -2.79 -7.04
CA SER A 94 -3.35 -4.17 -7.00
C SER A 94 -3.89 -4.62 -8.35
N GLY A 95 -4.72 -3.82 -8.99
CA GLY A 95 -5.24 -4.12 -10.33
C GLY A 95 -4.13 -4.28 -11.36
N CYS A 96 -3.11 -3.43 -11.34
CA CYS A 96 -1.95 -3.54 -12.22
C CYS A 96 -1.16 -4.83 -11.96
N VAL A 97 -0.96 -5.21 -10.69
CA VAL A 97 -0.26 -6.45 -10.32
C VAL A 97 -1.02 -7.66 -10.84
N GLU A 98 -2.34 -7.73 -10.65
CA GLU A 98 -3.17 -8.83 -11.16
C GLU A 98 -3.11 -8.95 -12.68
N LEU A 99 -3.18 -7.82 -13.41
CA LEU A 99 -3.04 -7.81 -14.86
C LEU A 99 -1.64 -8.28 -15.30
N LEU A 100 -0.58 -7.83 -14.64
CA LEU A 100 0.77 -8.26 -14.94
C LEU A 100 0.98 -9.75 -14.63
N GLN A 101 0.38 -10.28 -13.58
CA GLN A 101 0.42 -11.71 -13.28
C GLN A 101 -0.27 -12.52 -14.36
N GLU A 102 -1.42 -12.07 -14.85
CA GLU A 102 -2.15 -12.75 -15.93
C GLU A 102 -1.37 -12.80 -17.24
N TYR A 103 -0.75 -11.68 -17.63
CA TYR A 103 -0.11 -11.58 -18.95
C TYR A 103 1.39 -11.89 -18.95
N CYS A 104 2.08 -11.72 -17.83
CA CYS A 104 3.54 -11.81 -17.75
C CYS A 104 4.06 -13.03 -16.99
N THR A 105 3.20 -13.81 -16.33
CA THR A 105 3.62 -15.01 -15.60
C THR A 105 2.91 -16.24 -16.13
N THR A 106 3.64 -17.37 -16.17
CA THR A 106 3.10 -18.67 -16.64
C THR A 106 2.66 -19.57 -15.49
N TYR A 107 3.01 -19.23 -14.26
CA TYR A 107 2.79 -20.03 -13.06
C TYR A 107 1.74 -19.46 -12.11
N ARG A 108 1.32 -18.22 -12.34
CA ARG A 108 0.29 -17.53 -11.55
C ARG A 108 -0.57 -16.68 -12.47
N GLY A 109 -1.84 -17.01 -12.57
CA GLY A 109 -2.83 -16.18 -13.25
C GLY A 109 -3.34 -15.06 -12.35
N GLY A 110 -3.84 -13.99 -12.95
CA GLY A 110 -4.58 -12.95 -12.23
C GLY A 110 -5.90 -13.51 -11.69
N ASP A 111 -6.22 -13.21 -10.44
CA ASP A 111 -7.48 -13.61 -9.81
C ASP A 111 -8.27 -12.38 -9.31
N TRP A 112 -9.48 -12.23 -9.82
CA TRP A 112 -10.38 -11.16 -9.38
C TRP A 112 -10.72 -11.23 -7.90
N LEU A 113 -10.68 -12.44 -7.30
CA LEU A 113 -10.89 -12.61 -5.87
C LEU A 113 -9.69 -12.09 -5.06
N ASP A 114 -8.48 -12.20 -5.58
CA ASP A 114 -7.28 -11.61 -4.98
C ASP A 114 -7.33 -10.08 -5.05
N PHE A 115 -7.77 -9.54 -6.18
CA PHE A 115 -8.04 -8.10 -6.30
C PHE A 115 -9.09 -7.62 -5.31
N ALA A 116 -10.19 -8.36 -5.12
CA ALA A 116 -11.22 -8.04 -4.14
C ALA A 116 -10.68 -8.11 -2.70
N ALA A 117 -9.84 -9.11 -2.38
CA ALA A 117 -9.19 -9.24 -1.08
C ALA A 117 -8.23 -8.07 -0.80
N ASN A 118 -7.42 -7.69 -1.78
CA ASN A 118 -6.51 -6.54 -1.71
C ASN A 118 -7.28 -5.24 -1.47
N THR A 119 -8.36 -5.01 -2.21
CA THR A 119 -9.23 -3.85 -2.05
C THR A 119 -9.88 -3.83 -0.67
N THR A 120 -10.34 -4.97 -0.16
CA THR A 120 -10.91 -5.10 1.19
C THR A 120 -9.89 -4.70 2.25
N GLY A 121 -8.65 -5.14 2.14
CA GLY A 121 -7.56 -4.73 3.04
C GLY A 121 -7.33 -3.22 3.04
N ALA A 122 -7.29 -2.60 1.87
CA ALA A 122 -7.12 -1.15 1.73
C ALA A 122 -8.32 -0.35 2.29
N VAL A 123 -9.54 -0.84 2.10
CA VAL A 123 -10.77 -0.23 2.68
C VAL A 123 -10.72 -0.27 4.20
N LEU A 124 -10.46 -1.44 4.79
CA LEU A 124 -10.39 -1.61 6.25
C LEU A 124 -9.32 -0.71 6.86
N ALA A 125 -8.13 -0.68 6.28
CA ALA A 125 -7.05 0.20 6.73
C ALA A 125 -7.45 1.68 6.69
N SER A 126 -8.10 2.11 5.60
CA SER A 126 -8.53 3.50 5.42
C SER A 126 -9.61 3.90 6.42
N LEU A 127 -10.59 3.02 6.68
CA LEU A 127 -11.63 3.28 7.68
C LEU A 127 -11.04 3.40 9.08
N VAL A 128 -10.16 2.47 9.47
CA VAL A 128 -9.48 2.52 10.77
C VAL A 128 -8.61 3.78 10.88
N ALA A 129 -7.84 4.10 9.85
CA ALA A 129 -6.98 5.30 9.86
C ALA A 129 -7.80 6.58 9.99
N TYR A 130 -8.89 6.70 9.25
CA TYR A 130 -9.72 7.90 9.22
C TYR A 130 -10.52 8.08 10.51
N TYR A 131 -11.19 7.03 11.01
CA TYR A 131 -12.10 7.14 12.16
C TYR A 131 -11.43 6.91 13.51
N VAL A 132 -10.33 6.16 13.56
CA VAL A 132 -9.68 5.79 14.83
C VAL A 132 -8.34 6.50 15.02
N VAL A 133 -7.46 6.46 14.04
CA VAL A 133 -6.08 7.00 14.18
C VAL A 133 -6.07 8.52 14.08
N ARG A 134 -6.71 9.07 13.07
CA ARG A 134 -6.73 10.52 12.81
C ARG A 134 -7.23 11.35 14.00
N PRO A 135 -8.39 11.03 14.64
CA PRO A 135 -8.85 11.80 15.78
C PRO A 135 -7.90 11.72 16.98
N ARG A 136 -7.32 10.54 17.26
CA ARG A 136 -6.34 10.38 18.36
C ARG A 136 -5.08 11.19 18.14
N MET A 137 -4.61 11.30 16.92
CA MET A 137 -3.43 12.12 16.58
C MET A 137 -3.71 13.63 16.71
N LYS A 138 -4.97 14.08 16.59
CA LYS A 138 -5.37 15.46 16.79
C LYS A 138 -5.47 15.83 18.27
N ILE A 139 -5.95 14.93 19.11
CA ILE A 139 -6.11 15.14 20.57
C ILE A 139 -4.74 15.35 21.23
N ASN A 140 -3.71 14.66 20.81
CA ASN A 140 -2.35 14.80 21.35
C ASN A 140 -1.65 16.12 20.95
N LYS A 141 -2.36 17.09 20.38
CA LYS A 141 -1.84 18.43 20.04
C LYS A 141 -2.17 19.50 21.10
N GLN A 142 -3.02 19.19 22.08
CA GLN A 142 -3.33 20.05 23.22
C GLN A 142 -2.41 19.72 24.39
#